data_e4f1371150ec4ff2bfc2806e43d14af5
#
_entry.id   e4f1371150ec4ff2bfc2806e43d14af5
#
_cell.length_a   1.000
_cell.length_b   1.000
_cell.length_c   1.000
_cell.angle_alpha   90.00
_cell.angle_beta   90.00
_cell.angle_gamma   90.00
#
_symmetry.space_group_name_H-M   'P 1'
#
loop_
_entity.id
_entity.type
_entity.pdbx_description
1 polymer ?
#
loop_
_entity_poly.entity_id
_entity_poly.type
_entity_poly.pdbx_seq_one_letter_code
_entity_poly.pdbx_strand_id
1 'polypeptide(L)'
;MIAVLFEAHAASDKKERYFELAATLKPLLSEIEGFISIERFQSTTDPDKFISLSWWGNEAAIQHWKHNVQHQMAQDEGKRDLFSSYTINVLTSVREYRSL
;
A
#
# COMPACT_ATOMS: atom_id res chain seq x y z
N MET A 1 -6.53 16.06 -0.10
CA MET A 1 -5.77 14.90 -0.54
C MET A 1 -5.73 13.85 0.56
N ILE A 2 -5.88 12.61 0.22
CA ILE A 2 -5.98 11.51 1.17
C ILE A 2 -4.81 10.57 0.95
N ALA A 3 -4.20 10.13 2.05
CA ALA A 3 -3.12 9.14 2.01
C ALA A 3 -3.57 7.84 2.63
N VAL A 4 -3.10 6.72 2.08
CA VAL A 4 -3.21 5.41 2.71
C VAL A 4 -1.81 4.95 3.10
N LEU A 5 -1.62 4.76 4.38
CA LEU A 5 -0.36 4.27 4.94
C LEU A 5 -0.55 2.81 5.34
N PHE A 6 0.10 1.94 4.61
CA PHE A 6 0.11 0.51 4.88
C PHE A 6 1.46 0.15 5.46
N GLU A 7 1.47 -0.34 6.68
CA GLU A 7 2.67 -0.72 7.40
C GLU A 7 2.62 -2.21 7.71
N ALA A 8 3.64 -2.96 7.31
CA ALA A 8 3.63 -4.41 7.44
C ALA A 8 4.99 -4.98 7.77
N HIS A 9 4.97 -6.08 8.53
CA HIS A 9 6.13 -6.97 8.68
C HIS A 9 5.93 -8.16 7.76
N ALA A 10 6.84 -8.35 6.81
CA ALA A 10 6.82 -9.52 5.95
C ALA A 10 7.30 -10.74 6.76
N ALA A 11 6.67 -11.90 6.53
CA ALA A 11 7.21 -13.14 7.05
C ALA A 11 8.60 -13.36 6.45
N SER A 12 9.52 -13.92 7.23
CA SER A 12 10.96 -13.90 6.90
C SER A 12 11.32 -14.51 5.55
N ASP A 13 10.50 -15.44 5.05
CA ASP A 13 10.73 -16.13 3.76
C ASP A 13 9.79 -15.64 2.66
N LYS A 14 9.05 -14.55 2.88
CA LYS A 14 7.99 -14.09 1.95
C LYS A 14 8.25 -12.73 1.32
N LYS A 15 9.42 -12.13 1.51
CA LYS A 15 9.73 -10.81 0.94
C LYS A 15 9.62 -10.79 -0.58
N GLU A 16 10.16 -11.79 -1.26
CA GLU A 16 10.11 -11.85 -2.71
C GLU A 16 8.67 -11.94 -3.21
N ARG A 17 7.83 -12.73 -2.56
CA ARG A 17 6.42 -12.84 -2.91
C ARG A 17 5.69 -11.52 -2.72
N TYR A 18 6.01 -10.79 -1.65
CA TYR A 18 5.47 -9.45 -1.44
C TYR A 18 5.83 -8.51 -2.58
N PHE A 19 7.10 -8.49 -3.01
CA PHE A 19 7.53 -7.64 -4.10
C PHE A 19 6.89 -8.03 -5.44
N GLU A 20 6.71 -9.32 -5.70
CA GLU A 20 6.00 -9.79 -6.89
C GLU A 20 4.56 -9.28 -6.94
N LEU A 21 3.83 -9.43 -5.84
CA LEU A 21 2.45 -8.94 -5.74
C LEU A 21 2.38 -7.43 -5.91
N ALA A 22 3.29 -6.70 -5.26
CA ALA A 22 3.35 -5.25 -5.37
C ALA A 22 3.58 -4.82 -6.82
N ALA A 23 4.47 -5.48 -7.53
CA ALA A 23 4.74 -5.19 -8.94
C ALA A 23 3.53 -5.50 -9.83
N THR A 24 2.80 -6.58 -9.54
CA THR A 24 1.60 -6.96 -10.28
C THR A 24 0.46 -5.96 -10.08
N LEU A 25 0.30 -5.44 -8.87
CA LEU A 25 -0.81 -4.55 -8.54
C LEU A 25 -0.58 -3.11 -8.98
N LYS A 26 0.67 -2.67 -9.11
CA LYS A 26 1.00 -1.28 -9.41
C LYS A 26 0.37 -0.76 -10.72
N PRO A 27 0.42 -1.49 -11.85
CA PRO A 27 -0.24 -1.02 -13.07
C PRO A 27 -1.75 -0.89 -12.93
N LEU A 28 -2.38 -1.72 -12.11
CA LEU A 28 -3.82 -1.69 -11.89
C LEU A 28 -4.24 -0.45 -11.12
N LEU A 29 -3.41 -0.01 -10.17
CA LEU A 29 -3.66 1.22 -9.42
C LEU A 29 -3.75 2.43 -10.32
N SER A 30 -2.86 2.54 -11.30
CA SER A 30 -2.80 3.70 -12.18
C SER A 30 -4.04 3.84 -13.09
N GLU A 31 -4.85 2.80 -13.22
CA GLU A 31 -6.10 2.82 -13.97
C GLU A 31 -7.28 3.35 -13.16
N ILE A 32 -7.13 3.52 -11.86
CA ILE A 32 -8.22 3.98 -10.99
C ILE A 32 -8.28 5.49 -11.00
N GLU A 33 -9.42 6.06 -11.40
CA GLU A 33 -9.64 7.49 -11.35
C GLU A 33 -9.55 7.99 -9.92
N GLY A 34 -8.72 8.99 -9.68
CA GLY A 34 -8.48 9.53 -8.35
C GLY A 34 -7.22 9.00 -7.69
N PHE A 35 -6.61 7.96 -8.23
CA PHE A 35 -5.29 7.52 -7.76
C PHE A 35 -4.23 8.52 -8.20
N ILE A 36 -3.30 8.88 -7.30
CA ILE A 36 -2.25 9.86 -7.59
C ILE A 36 -0.88 9.19 -7.66
N SER A 37 -0.45 8.52 -6.59
CA SER A 37 0.88 7.91 -6.54
C SER A 37 0.97 6.86 -5.45
N ILE A 38 1.97 6.01 -5.58
CA ILE A 38 2.32 5.05 -4.54
C ILE A 38 3.83 4.87 -4.53
N GLU A 39 4.38 4.78 -3.34
CA GLU A 39 5.80 4.48 -3.14
C GLU A 39 5.95 3.55 -1.95
N ARG A 40 6.92 2.64 -2.05
CA ARG A 40 7.21 1.67 -0.99
C ARG A 40 8.55 1.96 -0.38
N PHE A 41 8.63 1.76 0.93
CA PHE A 41 9.81 2.05 1.74
C PHE A 41 10.14 0.84 2.61
N GLN A 42 11.42 0.64 2.85
CA GLN A 42 11.88 -0.35 3.80
C GLN A 42 12.45 0.37 5.01
N SER A 43 12.17 -0.15 6.21
CA SER A 43 12.74 0.41 7.43
C SER A 43 14.26 0.30 7.43
N THR A 44 14.92 1.34 7.90
CA THR A 44 16.39 1.34 8.03
C THR A 44 16.89 0.54 9.24
N THR A 45 15.98 0.20 10.15
CA THR A 45 16.32 -0.53 11.38
C THR A 45 15.76 -1.94 11.43
N ASP A 46 14.76 -2.23 10.59
CA ASP A 46 14.13 -3.55 10.54
C ASP A 46 13.93 -3.95 9.07
N PRO A 47 14.78 -4.84 8.54
CA PRO A 47 14.73 -5.21 7.12
C PRO A 47 13.46 -5.96 6.70
N ASP A 48 12.65 -6.43 7.65
CA ASP A 48 11.39 -7.12 7.35
C ASP A 48 10.19 -6.19 7.40
N LYS A 49 10.40 -4.93 7.77
CA LYS A 49 9.33 -3.94 7.88
C LYS A 49 9.28 -3.05 6.66
N PHE A 50 8.09 -2.95 6.06
CA PHE A 50 7.84 -2.16 4.87
C PHE A 50 6.67 -1.23 5.09
N ILE A 51 6.71 -0.08 4.42
CA ILE A 51 5.61 0.88 4.37
C ILE A 51 5.28 1.13 2.91
N SER A 52 4.00 1.12 2.59
CA SER A 52 3.48 1.62 1.33
C SER A 52 2.71 2.89 1.62
N LEU A 53 3.07 3.97 0.95
CA LEU A 53 2.39 5.26 1.06
C LEU A 53 1.76 5.57 -0.29
N SER A 54 0.44 5.67 -0.32
CA SER A 54 -0.28 6.02 -1.53
C SER A 54 -1.10 7.28 -1.32
N TRP A 55 -1.21 8.09 -2.39
CA TRP A 55 -1.96 9.34 -2.38
C TRP A 55 -3.15 9.25 -3.32
N TRP A 56 -4.28 9.81 -2.90
CA TRP A 56 -5.56 9.69 -3.58
C TRP A 56 -6.29 11.04 -3.57
N GLY A 57 -7.01 11.32 -4.66
CA GLY A 57 -7.77 12.55 -4.78
C GLY A 57 -9.06 12.56 -3.98
N ASN A 58 -9.64 11.38 -3.75
CA ASN A 58 -10.91 11.25 -3.04
C ASN A 58 -11.05 9.85 -2.46
N GLU A 59 -11.99 9.72 -1.53
CA GLU A 59 -12.22 8.45 -0.83
C GLU A 59 -12.91 7.41 -1.70
N ALA A 60 -13.71 7.83 -2.68
CA ALA A 60 -14.37 6.90 -3.59
C ALA A 60 -13.34 6.08 -4.37
N ALA A 61 -12.22 6.67 -4.78
CA ALA A 61 -11.15 5.97 -5.46
C ALA A 61 -10.55 4.87 -4.59
N ILE A 62 -10.37 5.15 -3.29
CA ILE A 62 -9.88 4.17 -2.33
C ILE A 62 -10.85 2.99 -2.22
N GLN A 63 -12.16 3.28 -2.16
CA GLN A 63 -13.19 2.24 -2.09
C GLN A 63 -13.21 1.39 -3.36
N HIS A 64 -13.05 2.00 -4.53
CA HIS A 64 -12.92 1.28 -5.79
C HIS A 64 -11.76 0.29 -5.74
N TRP A 65 -10.61 0.74 -5.28
CA TRP A 65 -9.44 -0.13 -5.15
C TRP A 65 -9.68 -1.26 -4.14
N LYS A 66 -10.29 -0.93 -3.01
CA LYS A 66 -10.62 -1.91 -1.98
C LYS A 66 -11.50 -3.03 -2.51
N HIS A 67 -12.40 -2.74 -3.44
CA HIS A 67 -13.30 -3.71 -4.04
C HIS A 67 -12.74 -4.37 -5.31
N ASN A 68 -11.55 -4.00 -5.74
CA ASN A 68 -10.89 -4.63 -6.87
C ASN A 68 -10.58 -6.10 -6.55
N VAL A 69 -11.01 -7.01 -7.42
CA VAL A 69 -10.89 -8.45 -7.18
C VAL A 69 -9.43 -8.86 -6.96
N GLN A 70 -8.51 -8.33 -7.77
CA GLN A 70 -7.09 -8.67 -7.66
C GLN A 70 -6.48 -8.13 -6.37
N HIS A 71 -6.90 -6.93 -5.95
CA HIS A 71 -6.48 -6.39 -4.66
C HIS A 71 -7.01 -7.26 -3.51
N GLN A 72 -8.26 -7.70 -3.58
CA GLN A 72 -8.83 -8.60 -2.56
C GLN A 72 -8.07 -9.92 -2.49
N MET A 73 -7.73 -10.50 -3.63
CA MET A 73 -6.94 -11.73 -3.66
C MET A 73 -5.56 -11.55 -3.03
N ALA A 74 -4.90 -10.43 -3.32
CA ALA A 74 -3.61 -10.10 -2.72
C ALA A 74 -3.73 -9.88 -1.22
N GLN A 75 -4.79 -9.20 -0.75
CA GLN A 75 -5.04 -9.04 0.68
C GLN A 75 -5.27 -10.38 1.38
N ASP A 76 -6.02 -11.28 0.77
CA ASP A 76 -6.28 -12.59 1.33
C ASP A 76 -4.99 -13.40 1.47
N GLU A 77 -4.14 -13.37 0.46
CA GLU A 77 -2.82 -14.01 0.54
C GLU A 77 -1.96 -13.35 1.63
N GLY A 78 -1.98 -12.01 1.72
CA GLY A 78 -1.25 -11.27 2.73
C GLY A 78 -1.65 -11.65 4.14
N LYS A 79 -2.96 -11.73 4.40
CA LYS A 79 -3.48 -12.11 5.72
C LYS A 79 -3.08 -13.51 6.14
N ARG A 80 -2.97 -14.43 5.17
CA ARG A 80 -2.69 -15.85 5.47
C ARG A 80 -1.20 -16.14 5.52
N ASP A 81 -0.42 -15.59 4.58
CA ASP A 81 0.91 -16.10 4.31
C ASP A 81 2.03 -15.06 4.29
N LEU A 82 1.75 -13.83 3.85
CA LEU A 82 2.80 -12.86 3.57
C LEU A 82 3.27 -12.08 4.78
N PHE A 83 2.36 -11.70 5.66
CA PHE A 83 2.65 -10.77 6.75
C PHE A 83 2.44 -11.41 8.10
N SER A 84 3.42 -11.19 8.99
CA SER A 84 3.25 -11.53 10.41
C SER A 84 2.36 -10.50 11.11
N SER A 85 2.37 -9.25 10.64
CA SER A 85 1.48 -8.20 11.12
C SER A 85 1.35 -7.10 10.08
N TYR A 86 0.24 -6.36 10.10
CA TYR A 86 0.08 -5.17 9.28
C TYR A 86 -0.93 -4.21 9.90
N THR A 87 -0.81 -2.94 9.53
CA THR A 87 -1.73 -1.88 9.94
C THR A 87 -2.00 -0.98 8.74
N ILE A 88 -3.25 -0.57 8.57
CA ILE A 88 -3.64 0.36 7.51
C ILE A 88 -4.24 1.60 8.15
N ASN A 89 -3.73 2.78 7.80
CA ASN A 89 -4.29 4.06 8.20
C ASN A 89 -4.68 4.86 6.97
N VAL A 90 -5.88 5.39 6.98
CA VAL A 90 -6.34 6.35 5.97
C VAL A 90 -6.25 7.73 6.60
N LEU A 91 -5.45 8.62 6.00
CA LEU A 91 -5.06 9.88 6.59
C LEU A 91 -5.41 11.04 5.66
N THR A 92 -5.75 12.17 6.25
CA THR A 92 -5.94 13.42 5.50
C THR A 92 -4.78 14.34 5.76
N SER A 93 -4.25 14.98 4.72
CA SER A 93 -3.23 16.00 4.89
C SER A 93 -3.84 17.24 5.49
N VAL A 94 -3.43 17.60 6.71
CA VAL A 94 -3.89 18.79 7.40
C VAL A 94 -3.23 20.03 6.83
N ARG A 95 -1.93 19.95 6.58
CA ARG A 95 -1.12 21.03 5.98
C ARG A 95 0.03 20.45 5.20
N GLU A 96 0.47 21.19 4.19
CA GLU A 96 1.63 20.80 3.41
C GLU A 96 2.60 21.96 3.36
N TYR A 97 3.86 21.69 3.65
CA TYR A 97 4.95 22.66 3.51
C TYR A 97 5.96 22.08 2.53
N ARG A 98 6.37 22.89 1.56
CA ARG A 98 7.37 22.50 0.56
C ARG A 98 8.54 23.46 0.56
N SER A 99 9.74 22.90 0.39
CA SER A 99 10.90 23.68 0.01
C SER A 99 11.04 23.67 -1.51
N LEU A 100 11.65 24.69 -2.05
CA LEU A 100 11.90 24.80 -3.49
C LEU A 100 13.35 24.44 -3.82
#